data_88c572b0c1fdea03eec8b651594ed8d2
#
_entry.id   88c572b0c1fdea03eec8b651594ed8d2
#
_cell.length_a   1.000
_cell.length_b   1.000
_cell.length_c   1.000
_cell.angle_alpha   90.00
_cell.angle_beta   90.00
_cell.angle_gamma   90.00
#
_symmetry.space_group_name_H-M   'P 1'
#
loop_
_entity.id
_entity.type
_entity.pdbx_description
1 polymer ?
#
loop_
_entity_poly.entity_id
_entity_poly.type
_entity_poly.pdbx_seq_one_letter_code
_entity_poly.pdbx_strand_id
1 'polypeptide(L)'
;HRVDRRQRQMCIRDRILDEAEQKIFAIGEEGSRMKQGFQPMSSLVTDLIDRVTEMSDNPHDITGVPTGFYDFDRMTSGMQAGDLIVLAARPSMGKTSLAINIAENVALNEGLPVAVFSMEMGAAQLAIRIVGSIGRVDQGHLRTGKLTDDEWPRLTEAIEKLRAVSLHIDETPGLTPV
;
A
#
# COMPACT_ATOMS: atom_id res chain seq x y z
N HIS A 1 8.37 -51.63 6.04
CA HIS A 1 9.25 -51.32 4.88
C HIS A 1 8.61 -50.39 3.81
N ARG A 2 7.27 -50.27 3.73
CA ARG A 2 6.62 -49.36 2.76
C ARG A 2 6.47 -47.91 3.25
N VAL A 3 6.39 -47.69 4.54
CA VAL A 3 6.24 -46.37 5.15
C VAL A 3 7.53 -45.56 5.04
N ASP A 4 8.68 -46.18 5.17
CA ASP A 4 10.00 -45.56 5.14
C ASP A 4 10.38 -44.96 3.76
N ARG A 5 9.92 -45.59 2.66
CA ARG A 5 10.15 -45.04 1.30
C ARG A 5 9.33 -43.80 0.99
N ARG A 6 8.08 -43.67 1.47
CA ARG A 6 7.24 -42.51 1.26
C ARG A 6 7.75 -41.30 2.08
N GLN A 7 8.19 -41.56 3.30
CA GLN A 7 8.78 -40.53 4.17
C GLN A 7 10.08 -39.97 3.61
N ARG A 8 10.98 -40.84 3.07
CA ARG A 8 12.21 -40.40 2.41
C ARG A 8 11.95 -39.59 1.13
N GLN A 9 10.96 -39.99 0.32
CA GLN A 9 10.58 -39.25 -0.87
C GLN A 9 9.98 -37.86 -0.54
N MET A 10 9.22 -37.75 0.55
CA MET A 10 8.69 -36.47 1.01
C MET A 10 9.80 -35.53 1.48
N CYS A 11 10.73 -36.00 2.32
CA CYS A 11 11.88 -35.22 2.77
C CYS A 11 12.83 -34.79 1.63
N ILE A 12 12.95 -35.59 0.57
CA ILE A 12 13.78 -35.23 -0.58
C ILE A 12 13.09 -34.14 -1.42
N ARG A 13 11.78 -34.24 -1.62
CA ARG A 13 10.99 -33.22 -2.34
C ARG A 13 11.01 -31.88 -1.61
N ASP A 14 10.79 -31.89 -0.30
CA ASP A 14 10.78 -30.67 0.52
C ASP A 14 12.17 -30.01 0.49
N ARG A 15 13.26 -30.80 0.59
CA ARG A 15 14.62 -30.27 0.50
C ARG A 15 14.99 -29.70 -0.88
N ILE A 16 14.45 -30.28 -1.96
CA ILE A 16 14.67 -29.76 -3.32
C ILE A 16 13.87 -28.47 -3.54
N LEU A 17 12.66 -28.37 -2.99
CA LEU A 17 11.85 -27.17 -3.01
C LEU A 17 12.54 -26.04 -2.24
N ASP A 18 12.97 -26.28 -1.01
CA ASP A 18 13.70 -25.30 -0.18
C ASP A 18 15.00 -24.81 -0.86
N GLU A 19 15.74 -25.74 -1.49
CA GLU A 19 16.96 -25.38 -2.22
C GLU A 19 16.68 -24.58 -3.51
N ALA A 20 15.57 -24.87 -4.18
CA ALA A 20 15.12 -24.09 -5.34
C ALA A 20 14.62 -22.70 -4.94
N GLU A 21 13.85 -22.58 -3.86
CA GLU A 21 13.41 -21.30 -3.31
C GLU A 21 14.59 -20.44 -2.88
N GLN A 22 15.58 -21.01 -2.17
CA GLN A 22 16.79 -20.29 -1.78
C GLN A 22 17.59 -19.80 -3.00
N LYS A 23 17.70 -20.60 -4.06
CA LYS A 23 18.38 -20.18 -5.28
C LYS A 23 17.64 -19.08 -6.03
N ILE A 24 16.32 -19.17 -6.12
CA ILE A 24 15.49 -18.12 -6.73
C ILE A 24 15.61 -16.82 -5.93
N PHE A 25 15.59 -16.91 -4.60
CA PHE A 25 15.77 -15.75 -3.72
C PHE A 25 17.14 -15.11 -3.87
N ALA A 26 18.22 -15.91 -3.94
CA ALA A 26 19.58 -15.44 -4.15
C ALA A 26 19.75 -14.72 -5.50
N ILE A 27 19.11 -15.21 -6.58
CA ILE A 27 19.11 -14.56 -7.89
C ILE A 27 18.35 -13.22 -7.82
N GLY A 28 17.25 -13.16 -7.10
CA GLY A 28 16.49 -11.92 -6.87
C GLY A 28 17.28 -10.87 -6.08
N GLU A 29 18.01 -11.30 -5.05
CA GLU A 29 18.90 -10.43 -4.26
C GLU A 29 20.11 -9.93 -5.07
N GLU A 30 20.74 -10.79 -5.89
CA GLU A 30 21.86 -10.38 -6.76
C GLU A 30 21.41 -9.34 -7.79
N GLY A 31 20.22 -9.50 -8.39
CA GLY A 31 19.64 -8.52 -9.30
C GLY A 31 19.35 -7.18 -8.63
N SER A 32 18.95 -7.18 -7.35
CA SER A 32 18.71 -5.99 -6.55
C SER A 32 20.00 -5.31 -6.07
N ARG A 33 21.05 -6.10 -5.75
CA ARG A 33 22.37 -5.60 -5.33
C ARG A 33 23.14 -4.93 -6.48
N MET A 34 22.91 -5.31 -7.72
CA MET A 34 23.55 -4.64 -8.88
C MET A 34 23.13 -3.18 -9.05
N LYS A 35 22.00 -2.75 -8.46
CA LYS A 35 21.55 -1.34 -8.44
C LYS A 35 22.02 -0.53 -7.22
N GLN A 36 22.70 -1.14 -6.26
CA GLN A 36 23.14 -0.51 -4.99
C GLN A 36 24.65 -0.17 -4.96
N GLY A 37 25.33 -0.06 -6.10
CA GLY A 37 26.73 0.36 -6.19
C GLY A 37 26.88 1.90 -6.24
N PHE A 38 28.14 2.38 -6.07
CA PHE A 38 28.47 3.79 -6.32
C PHE A 38 28.13 4.15 -7.76
N GLN A 39 27.26 5.13 -7.95
CA GLN A 39 26.94 5.66 -9.26
C GLN A 39 27.79 6.90 -9.55
N PRO A 40 28.38 7.03 -10.74
CA PRO A 40 29.10 8.23 -11.10
C PRO A 40 28.16 9.44 -11.20
N MET A 41 28.59 10.60 -10.68
CA MET A 41 27.78 11.80 -10.70
C MET A 41 27.36 12.20 -12.14
N SER A 42 28.16 11.85 -13.14
CA SER A 42 27.83 12.13 -14.55
C SER A 42 26.55 11.46 -15.02
N SER A 43 26.28 10.19 -14.62
CA SER A 43 25.04 9.53 -14.97
C SER A 43 23.86 10.13 -14.22
N LEU A 44 24.02 10.43 -12.93
CA LEU A 44 22.98 11.05 -12.12
C LEU A 44 22.56 12.43 -12.62
N VAL A 45 23.52 13.23 -13.12
CA VAL A 45 23.24 14.55 -13.71
C VAL A 45 22.47 14.39 -15.03
N THR A 46 22.81 13.42 -15.85
CA THR A 46 22.05 13.14 -17.08
C THR A 46 20.61 12.76 -16.77
N ASP A 47 20.39 11.83 -15.85
CA ASP A 47 19.05 11.40 -15.42
C ASP A 47 18.26 12.57 -14.82
N LEU A 48 18.92 13.48 -14.10
CA LEU A 48 18.31 14.69 -13.56
C LEU A 48 17.85 15.66 -14.67
N ILE A 49 18.69 15.88 -15.68
CA ILE A 49 18.36 16.76 -16.80
C ILE A 49 17.15 16.21 -17.57
N ASP A 50 17.15 14.90 -17.87
CA ASP A 50 16.04 14.25 -18.55
C ASP A 50 14.75 14.41 -17.76
N ARG A 51 14.79 14.18 -16.45
CA ARG A 51 13.64 14.33 -15.56
C ARG A 51 13.14 15.80 -15.49
N VAL A 52 14.04 16.77 -15.41
CA VAL A 52 13.67 18.20 -15.39
C VAL A 52 13.06 18.62 -16.72
N THR A 53 13.56 18.11 -17.85
CA THR A 53 13.02 18.39 -19.17
C THR A 53 11.61 17.80 -19.31
N GLU A 54 11.41 16.57 -18.89
CA GLU A 54 10.09 15.91 -18.89
C GLU A 54 9.05 16.67 -18.03
N MET A 55 9.47 17.15 -16.86
CA MET A 55 8.63 17.98 -15.98
C MET A 55 8.31 19.34 -16.60
N SER A 56 9.24 19.95 -17.34
CA SER A 56 9.03 21.22 -18.04
C SER A 56 8.02 21.10 -19.18
N ASP A 57 8.03 19.99 -19.88
CA ASP A 57 7.11 19.73 -21.00
C ASP A 57 5.69 19.34 -20.52
N ASN A 58 5.58 18.79 -19.32
CA ASN A 58 4.32 18.46 -18.67
C ASN A 58 4.20 19.15 -17.32
N PRO A 59 3.78 20.42 -17.26
CA PRO A 59 3.66 21.18 -16.02
C PRO A 59 2.48 20.65 -15.18
N HIS A 60 2.62 19.50 -14.58
CA HIS A 60 1.77 19.06 -13.49
C HIS A 60 2.32 19.67 -12.20
N ASP A 61 1.47 20.39 -11.47
CA ASP A 61 1.83 21.03 -10.18
C ASP A 61 2.29 20.00 -9.13
N ILE A 62 1.99 18.70 -9.34
CA ILE A 62 2.25 17.59 -8.41
C ILE A 62 3.16 16.56 -9.11
N THR A 63 4.40 16.46 -8.62
CA THR A 63 5.41 15.53 -9.17
C THR A 63 5.43 14.16 -8.49
N GLY A 64 4.90 14.09 -7.26
CA GLY A 64 4.77 12.88 -6.47
C GLY A 64 3.35 12.30 -6.52
N VAL A 65 3.09 11.34 -5.65
CA VAL A 65 1.75 10.75 -5.48
C VAL A 65 0.86 11.73 -4.71
N PRO A 66 -0.26 12.19 -5.29
CA PRO A 66 -1.16 13.13 -4.59
C PRO A 66 -1.83 12.46 -3.38
N THR A 67 -1.98 13.21 -2.31
CA THR A 67 -2.72 12.77 -1.11
C THR A 67 -4.23 12.95 -1.24
N GLY A 68 -4.67 13.75 -2.22
CA GLY A 68 -6.06 14.16 -2.42
C GLY A 68 -6.47 15.39 -1.59
N PHE A 69 -5.52 15.98 -0.85
CA PHE A 69 -5.70 17.25 -0.14
C PHE A 69 -4.97 18.36 -0.91
N TYR A 70 -5.71 19.08 -1.74
CA TYR A 70 -5.16 20.02 -2.75
C TYR A 70 -4.16 21.01 -2.21
N ASP A 71 -4.44 21.66 -1.07
CA ASP A 71 -3.52 22.65 -0.49
C ASP A 71 -2.25 22.01 0.04
N PHE A 72 -2.37 20.81 0.60
CA PHE A 72 -1.23 20.03 1.07
C PHE A 72 -0.38 19.55 -0.13
N ASP A 73 -1.02 19.00 -1.13
CA ASP A 73 -0.36 18.51 -2.34
C ASP A 73 0.37 19.64 -3.08
N ARG A 74 -0.23 20.84 -3.14
CA ARG A 74 0.42 22.02 -3.72
C ARG A 74 1.65 22.48 -2.91
N MET A 75 1.64 22.31 -1.59
CA MET A 75 2.77 22.68 -0.72
C MET A 75 3.93 21.67 -0.80
N THR A 76 3.62 20.39 -0.99
CA THR A 76 4.59 19.28 -0.94
C THR A 76 4.94 18.74 -2.32
N SER A 77 4.22 19.12 -3.36
CA SER A 77 4.25 18.53 -4.70
C SER A 77 3.92 17.02 -4.68
N GLY A 78 3.09 16.57 -3.70
CA GLY A 78 2.73 15.18 -3.47
C GLY A 78 3.81 14.40 -2.70
N MET A 79 3.53 13.12 -2.45
CA MET A 79 4.46 12.20 -1.76
C MET A 79 5.50 11.67 -2.74
N GLN A 80 6.79 11.92 -2.48
CA GLN A 80 7.87 11.49 -3.37
C GLN A 80 8.27 10.04 -3.11
N ALA A 81 8.77 9.37 -4.15
CA ALA A 81 9.24 7.99 -4.04
C ALA A 81 10.45 7.90 -3.09
N GLY A 82 10.40 6.98 -2.14
CA GLY A 82 11.46 6.76 -1.15
C GLY A 82 11.36 7.62 0.10
N ASP A 83 10.40 8.56 0.18
CA ASP A 83 10.22 9.40 1.36
C ASP A 83 9.60 8.64 2.53
N LEU A 84 10.03 8.98 3.73
CA LEU A 84 9.39 8.61 4.98
C LEU A 84 8.60 9.80 5.52
N ILE A 85 7.27 9.71 5.46
CA ILE A 85 6.37 10.76 5.95
C ILE A 85 5.85 10.38 7.33
N VAL A 86 6.12 11.19 8.35
CA VAL A 86 5.70 10.94 9.73
C VAL A 86 4.51 11.81 10.10
N LEU A 87 3.36 11.18 10.36
CA LEU A 87 2.16 11.83 10.84
C LEU A 87 2.03 11.67 12.36
N ALA A 88 2.19 12.76 13.11
CA ALA A 88 2.07 12.76 14.56
C ALA A 88 0.86 13.60 15.02
N ALA A 89 0.12 13.07 15.98
CA ALA A 89 -1.00 13.77 16.60
C ALA A 89 -1.26 13.22 18.01
N ARG A 90 -1.95 14.02 18.85
CA ARG A 90 -2.44 13.53 20.14
C ARG A 90 -3.51 12.46 19.93
N PRO A 91 -3.76 11.59 20.90
CA PRO A 91 -4.84 10.61 20.84
C PRO A 91 -6.18 11.28 20.46
N SER A 92 -6.99 10.59 19.67
CA SER A 92 -8.31 11.03 19.21
C SER A 92 -8.35 12.28 18.31
N MET A 93 -7.22 12.74 17.79
CA MET A 93 -7.16 13.90 16.86
C MET A 93 -7.35 13.54 15.38
N GLY A 94 -7.72 12.29 15.07
CA GLY A 94 -8.01 11.87 13.71
C GLY A 94 -6.80 11.43 12.88
N LYS A 95 -5.63 11.16 13.50
CA LYS A 95 -4.42 10.67 12.81
C LYS A 95 -4.70 9.51 11.86
N THR A 96 -5.31 8.43 12.37
CA THR A 96 -5.65 7.25 11.57
C THR A 96 -6.67 7.57 10.49
N SER A 97 -7.64 8.44 10.75
CA SER A 97 -8.64 8.85 9.76
C SER A 97 -7.98 9.59 8.59
N LEU A 98 -7.05 10.51 8.86
CA LEU A 98 -6.31 11.20 7.80
C LEU A 98 -5.45 10.25 6.98
N ALA A 99 -4.72 9.33 7.65
CA ALA A 99 -3.90 8.34 6.94
C ALA A 99 -4.74 7.43 6.03
N ILE A 100 -5.90 6.98 6.51
CA ILE A 100 -6.82 6.17 5.71
C ILE A 100 -7.43 6.97 4.55
N ASN A 101 -7.80 8.25 4.76
CA ASN A 101 -8.31 9.08 3.67
C ASN A 101 -7.26 9.32 2.57
N ILE A 102 -5.98 9.46 2.93
CA ILE A 102 -4.89 9.50 1.95
C ILE A 102 -4.82 8.17 1.20
N ALA A 103 -4.85 7.05 1.91
CA ALA A 103 -4.84 5.72 1.30
C ALA A 103 -6.02 5.50 0.34
N GLU A 104 -7.23 5.94 0.71
CA GLU A 104 -8.43 5.93 -0.12
C GLU A 104 -8.23 6.76 -1.40
N ASN A 105 -7.77 8.00 -1.25
CA ASN A 105 -7.54 8.90 -2.38
C ASN A 105 -6.53 8.33 -3.37
N VAL A 106 -5.40 7.82 -2.87
CA VAL A 106 -4.36 7.21 -3.71
C VAL A 106 -4.89 5.98 -4.45
N ALA A 107 -5.62 5.10 -3.75
CA ALA A 107 -6.14 3.89 -4.37
C ALA A 107 -7.27 4.16 -5.38
N LEU A 108 -8.18 5.10 -5.08
CA LEU A 108 -9.37 5.36 -5.89
C LEU A 108 -9.11 6.34 -7.05
N ASN A 109 -8.34 7.40 -6.81
CA ASN A 109 -8.16 8.47 -7.78
C ASN A 109 -6.94 8.21 -8.69
N GLU A 110 -5.83 7.71 -8.09
CA GLU A 110 -4.59 7.45 -8.82
C GLU A 110 -4.49 5.99 -9.31
N GLY A 111 -5.35 5.10 -8.82
CA GLY A 111 -5.32 3.68 -9.16
C GLY A 111 -4.07 2.95 -8.73
N LEU A 112 -3.30 3.52 -7.78
CA LEU A 112 -2.06 2.92 -7.30
C LEU A 112 -2.32 1.91 -6.17
N PRO A 113 -1.55 0.83 -6.09
CA PRO A 113 -1.67 -0.13 -5.00
C PRO A 113 -1.21 0.48 -3.68
N VAL A 114 -2.01 0.27 -2.63
CA VAL A 114 -1.73 0.77 -1.28
C VAL A 114 -1.75 -0.38 -0.28
N ALA A 115 -0.73 -0.45 0.57
CA ALA A 115 -0.66 -1.38 1.69
C ALA A 115 -0.75 -0.63 3.02
N VAL A 116 -1.67 -1.05 3.89
CA VAL A 116 -1.88 -0.48 5.22
C VAL A 116 -1.54 -1.53 6.26
N PHE A 117 -0.52 -1.26 7.07
CA PHE A 117 -0.15 -2.10 8.21
C PHE A 117 -0.70 -1.48 9.49
N SER A 118 -1.60 -2.17 10.18
CA SER A 118 -2.26 -1.66 11.37
C SER A 118 -2.04 -2.55 12.58
N MET A 119 -1.33 -2.03 13.58
CA MET A 119 -1.12 -2.71 14.86
C MET A 119 -2.08 -2.24 15.96
N GLU A 120 -2.82 -1.15 15.73
CA GLU A 120 -3.72 -0.53 16.73
C GLU A 120 -5.18 -0.92 16.49
N MET A 121 -5.58 -1.03 15.22
CA MET A 121 -6.97 -1.30 14.83
C MET A 121 -7.05 -2.53 13.94
N GLY A 122 -8.04 -3.38 14.20
CA GLY A 122 -8.32 -4.54 13.35
C GLY A 122 -8.78 -4.16 11.94
N ALA A 123 -8.47 -5.02 10.96
CA ALA A 123 -8.80 -4.81 9.55
C ALA A 123 -10.31 -4.56 9.33
N ALA A 124 -11.18 -5.28 10.05
CA ALA A 124 -12.63 -5.08 9.97
C ALA A 124 -13.06 -3.67 10.40
N GLN A 125 -12.41 -3.08 11.42
CA GLN A 125 -12.71 -1.72 11.87
C GLN A 125 -12.26 -0.68 10.85
N LEU A 126 -11.11 -0.89 10.22
CA LEU A 126 -10.62 -0.04 9.14
C LEU A 126 -11.52 -0.15 7.91
N ALA A 127 -11.95 -1.35 7.54
CA ALA A 127 -12.89 -1.56 6.44
C ALA A 127 -14.22 -0.81 6.63
N ILE A 128 -14.80 -0.84 7.85
CA ILE A 128 -16.00 -0.06 8.17
C ILE A 128 -15.75 1.45 7.99
N ARG A 129 -14.59 1.95 8.40
CA ARG A 129 -14.24 3.37 8.22
C ARG A 129 -14.10 3.74 6.76
N ILE A 130 -13.41 2.92 5.97
CA ILE A 130 -13.20 3.12 4.54
C ILE A 130 -14.55 3.14 3.81
N VAL A 131 -15.37 2.12 4.03
CA VAL A 131 -16.70 2.03 3.41
C VAL A 131 -17.60 3.20 3.84
N GLY A 132 -17.58 3.56 5.12
CA GLY A 132 -18.33 4.70 5.64
C GLY A 132 -17.88 6.04 5.05
N SER A 133 -16.57 6.22 4.85
CA SER A 133 -15.98 7.40 4.23
C SER A 133 -16.43 7.53 2.78
N ILE A 134 -16.18 6.51 1.96
CA ILE A 134 -16.49 6.50 0.52
C ILE A 134 -17.99 6.59 0.26
N GLY A 135 -18.79 5.82 0.99
CA GLY A 135 -20.25 5.78 0.86
C GLY A 135 -20.97 6.94 1.55
N ARG A 136 -20.26 7.74 2.34
CA ARG A 136 -20.85 8.77 3.22
C ARG A 136 -21.99 8.20 4.07
N VAL A 137 -21.72 7.02 4.66
CA VAL A 137 -22.64 6.28 5.52
C VAL A 137 -22.17 6.41 6.96
N ASP A 138 -23.12 6.60 7.89
CA ASP A 138 -22.79 6.69 9.31
C ASP A 138 -22.13 5.40 9.82
N GLN A 139 -20.98 5.52 10.48
CA GLN A 139 -20.23 4.36 10.98
C GLN A 139 -20.98 3.62 12.10
N GLY A 140 -21.82 4.32 12.85
CA GLY A 140 -22.69 3.71 13.86
C GLY A 140 -23.77 2.83 13.22
N HIS A 141 -24.35 3.28 12.10
CA HIS A 141 -25.30 2.48 11.31
C HIS A 141 -24.64 1.24 10.72
N LEU A 142 -23.45 1.38 10.14
CA LEU A 142 -22.67 0.24 9.63
C LEU A 142 -22.35 -0.79 10.72
N ARG A 143 -21.94 -0.32 11.91
CA ARG A 143 -21.58 -1.19 13.03
C ARG A 143 -22.78 -1.90 13.65
N THR A 144 -23.95 -1.26 13.68
CA THR A 144 -25.17 -1.81 14.28
C THR A 144 -26.07 -2.52 13.27
N GLY A 145 -25.78 -2.40 11.97
CA GLY A 145 -26.61 -2.93 10.89
C GLY A 145 -27.92 -2.16 10.68
N LYS A 146 -28.06 -0.97 11.26
CA LYS A 146 -29.28 -0.14 11.18
C LYS A 146 -29.14 0.94 10.11
N LEU A 147 -29.03 0.50 8.86
CA LEU A 147 -28.94 1.39 7.71
C LEU A 147 -30.32 1.93 7.33
N THR A 148 -30.36 3.16 6.86
CA THR A 148 -31.55 3.77 6.26
C THR A 148 -31.69 3.35 4.79
N ASP A 149 -32.90 3.49 4.23
CA ASP A 149 -33.17 3.07 2.85
C ASP A 149 -32.28 3.82 1.81
N ASP A 150 -31.88 5.05 2.10
CA ASP A 150 -30.99 5.85 1.26
C ASP A 150 -29.49 5.52 1.44
N GLU A 151 -29.11 4.87 2.54
CA GLU A 151 -27.74 4.45 2.78
C GLU A 151 -27.36 3.15 2.05
N TRP A 152 -28.33 2.27 1.77
CA TRP A 152 -28.10 1.01 1.09
C TRP A 152 -27.49 1.16 -0.32
N PRO A 153 -28.03 2.03 -1.20
CA PRO A 153 -27.44 2.27 -2.53
C PRO A 153 -26.02 2.82 -2.43
N ARG A 154 -25.77 3.78 -1.51
CA ARG A 154 -24.46 4.39 -1.29
C ARG A 154 -23.43 3.38 -0.78
N LEU A 155 -23.86 2.50 0.11
CA LEU A 155 -23.03 1.40 0.60
C LEU A 155 -22.64 0.45 -0.55
N THR A 156 -23.61 0.06 -1.37
CA THR A 156 -23.36 -0.84 -2.52
C THR A 156 -22.37 -0.23 -3.49
N GLU A 157 -22.54 1.05 -3.86
CA GLU A 157 -21.62 1.77 -4.74
C GLU A 157 -20.20 1.85 -4.15
N ALA A 158 -20.09 2.12 -2.84
CA ALA A 158 -18.78 2.16 -2.17
C ALA A 158 -18.07 0.81 -2.19
N ILE A 159 -18.82 -0.28 -1.99
CA ILE A 159 -18.27 -1.64 -2.06
C ILE A 159 -17.79 -1.98 -3.47
N GLU A 160 -18.54 -1.60 -4.50
CA GLU A 160 -18.15 -1.82 -5.90
C GLU A 160 -16.87 -1.05 -6.25
N LYS A 161 -16.76 0.21 -5.84
CA LYS A 161 -15.53 1.01 -6.00
C LYS A 161 -14.33 0.35 -5.32
N LEU A 162 -14.52 -0.14 -4.09
CA LEU A 162 -13.44 -0.79 -3.33
C LEU A 162 -13.00 -2.13 -3.92
N ARG A 163 -13.89 -2.86 -4.58
CA ARG A 163 -13.53 -4.11 -5.27
C ARG A 163 -12.64 -3.89 -6.48
N ALA A 164 -12.68 -2.71 -7.07
CA ALA A 164 -11.92 -2.37 -8.27
C ALA A 164 -10.50 -1.87 -7.97
N VAL A 165 -10.17 -1.57 -6.70
CA VAL A 165 -8.88 -0.98 -6.31
C VAL A 165 -8.01 -1.95 -5.53
N SER A 166 -6.69 -1.75 -5.61
CA SER A 166 -5.68 -2.54 -4.90
C SER A 166 -5.36 -1.89 -3.54
N LEU A 167 -6.28 -1.99 -2.57
CA LEU A 167 -6.05 -1.55 -1.19
C LEU A 167 -5.96 -2.77 -0.28
N HIS A 168 -4.80 -2.97 0.32
CA HIS A 168 -4.50 -4.13 1.16
C HIS A 168 -4.30 -3.71 2.61
N ILE A 169 -4.89 -4.46 3.55
CA ILE A 169 -4.77 -4.20 5.00
C ILE A 169 -4.18 -5.44 5.65
N ASP A 170 -3.11 -5.26 6.41
CA ASP A 170 -2.49 -6.29 7.24
C ASP A 170 -2.54 -5.88 8.72
N GLU A 171 -3.08 -6.75 9.57
CA GLU A 171 -3.19 -6.58 11.02
C GLU A 171 -2.29 -7.54 11.81
N THR A 172 -1.38 -8.25 11.12
CA THR A 172 -0.53 -9.26 11.74
C THR A 172 0.43 -8.61 12.73
N PRO A 173 0.40 -8.97 14.02
CA PRO A 173 1.34 -8.44 15.00
C PRO A 173 2.74 -9.04 14.77
N GLY A 174 3.77 -8.19 14.82
CA GLY A 174 5.15 -8.66 14.79
C GLY A 174 5.68 -9.06 13.43
N LEU A 175 5.26 -8.38 12.36
CA LEU A 175 5.87 -8.52 11.04
C LEU A 175 7.38 -8.26 11.13
N THR A 176 8.18 -9.30 10.89
CA THR A 176 9.62 -9.15 10.66
C THR A 176 9.84 -8.86 9.18
N PRO A 177 10.65 -7.86 8.83
CA PRO A 177 11.11 -7.71 7.46
C PRO A 177 11.90 -8.95 7.08
N VAL A 178 11.51 -9.60 6.01
CA VAL A 178 12.19 -10.77 5.42
C VAL A 178 13.37 -10.29 4.60
#